data_95e081aeee9669e2bc57c185d0ac9730
#
_entry.id   95e081aeee9669e2bc57c185d0ac9730
#
_cell.length_a   1.000
_cell.length_b   1.000
_cell.length_c   1.000
_cell.angle_alpha   90.00
_cell.angle_beta   90.00
_cell.angle_gamma   90.00
#
_symmetry.space_group_name_H-M   'P 1'
#
loop_
_entity.id
_entity.type
_entity.pdbx_description
1 polymer ?
#
loop_
_entity_poly.entity_id
_entity_poly.type
_entity_poly.pdbx_seq_one_letter_code
_entity_poly.pdbx_strand_id
1 'polypeptide(L)'
;EIKKHRPEKYKHQMLGGWLDKAEGVIFNNWKIGEFKEVATSVYGQDFGFSNDPTTLVQTSIDKANKIIYVKECIHQTHLTTSQIAHLNQRFAGDSLIVADSAEPRLISELSRDCNIVPAIKGQGSITFGISLLQDFGLVIDPNSLNLVKELNNYCWLEKKSRTPIDKFNHLLDGLRYSISYQLQNPNQGQYHIY
;
A
#
# COMPACT_ATOMS: atom_id res chain seq x y z
N GLU A 1 -9.57 -7.92 28.22
CA GLU A 1 -10.45 -7.17 29.17
C GLU A 1 -10.78 -5.76 28.67
N ILE A 2 -9.81 -4.95 28.21
CA ILE A 2 -10.02 -3.57 27.72
C ILE A 2 -10.98 -3.52 26.54
N LYS A 3 -10.93 -4.50 25.62
CA LYS A 3 -11.81 -4.58 24.45
C LYS A 3 -13.29 -4.73 24.82
N LYS A 4 -13.60 -5.42 25.93
CA LYS A 4 -14.95 -5.74 26.37
C LYS A 4 -15.62 -4.62 27.17
N HIS A 5 -14.85 -3.84 27.92
CA HIS A 5 -15.37 -2.83 28.85
C HIS A 5 -15.22 -1.37 28.39
N ARG A 6 -14.30 -1.10 27.45
CA ARG A 6 -14.10 0.27 26.91
C ARG A 6 -13.66 0.19 25.45
N PRO A 7 -14.58 -0.08 24.52
CA PRO A 7 -14.25 -0.26 23.11
C PRO A 7 -13.59 0.98 22.47
N GLU A 8 -13.95 2.18 22.91
CA GLU A 8 -13.32 3.43 22.45
C GLU A 8 -11.85 3.53 22.92
N LYS A 9 -11.59 3.18 24.21
CA LYS A 9 -10.23 3.19 24.75
C LYS A 9 -9.35 2.12 24.11
N TYR A 10 -9.92 0.98 23.75
CA TYR A 10 -9.25 -0.06 22.97
C TYR A 10 -8.87 0.43 21.57
N LYS A 11 -9.81 1.08 20.89
CA LYS A 11 -9.52 1.75 19.60
C LYS A 11 -8.38 2.75 19.73
N HIS A 12 -8.36 3.57 20.76
CA HIS A 12 -7.32 4.56 21.00
C HIS A 12 -5.95 3.95 21.36
N GLN A 13 -5.91 2.92 22.21
CA GLN A 13 -4.66 2.34 22.69
C GLN A 13 -4.06 1.31 21.73
N MET A 14 -4.88 0.54 21.04
CA MET A 14 -4.43 -0.54 20.15
C MET A 14 -4.27 -0.11 18.69
N LEU A 15 -5.03 0.88 18.24
CA LEU A 15 -4.93 1.45 16.90
C LEU A 15 -3.98 2.65 16.81
N GLY A 16 -3.18 2.85 17.86
CA GLY A 16 -2.05 3.77 17.95
C GLY A 16 -2.26 5.12 17.26
N GLY A 17 -2.63 6.15 18.01
CA GLY A 17 -2.46 7.52 17.53
C GLY A 17 -3.54 8.08 16.63
N TRP A 18 -4.79 7.65 16.75
CA TRP A 18 -5.93 8.31 16.11
C TRP A 18 -6.11 9.77 16.54
N LEU A 19 -5.51 10.15 17.66
CA LEU A 19 -5.58 11.52 18.20
C LEU A 19 -4.41 12.41 17.77
N ASP A 20 -3.30 11.82 17.29
CA ASP A 20 -2.11 12.58 16.90
C ASP A 20 -1.86 12.48 15.40
N LYS A 21 -2.81 12.98 14.58
CA LYS A 21 -2.51 13.25 13.18
C LYS A 21 -1.45 14.35 13.11
N ALA A 22 -0.38 14.12 12.38
CA ALA A 22 0.59 15.16 12.09
C ALA A 22 -0.10 16.34 11.38
N GLU A 23 0.35 17.55 11.64
CA GLU A 23 -0.16 18.72 10.94
C GLU A 23 0.20 18.62 9.44
N GLY A 24 -0.80 18.82 8.56
CA GLY A 24 -0.57 18.76 7.11
C GLY A 24 -0.48 17.36 6.51
N VAL A 25 -1.10 16.36 7.13
CA VAL A 25 -1.20 15.00 6.55
C VAL A 25 -1.79 15.05 5.14
N ILE A 26 -1.26 14.18 4.28
CA ILE A 26 -1.62 14.11 2.87
C ILE A 26 -2.99 13.46 2.66
N PHE A 27 -3.27 12.38 3.41
CA PHE A 27 -4.49 11.59 3.24
C PHE A 27 -5.46 11.80 4.39
N ASN A 28 -6.65 12.32 4.07
CA ASN A 28 -7.78 12.48 4.99
C ASN A 28 -9.02 11.69 4.52
N ASN A 29 -8.93 11.04 3.36
CA ASN A 29 -10.00 10.37 2.63
C ASN A 29 -10.05 8.86 2.96
N TRP A 30 -9.78 8.46 4.20
CA TRP A 30 -9.74 7.06 4.61
C TRP A 30 -10.54 6.77 5.87
N LYS A 31 -10.95 5.51 6.01
CA LYS A 31 -11.63 4.97 7.19
C LYS A 31 -11.22 3.52 7.42
N ILE A 32 -11.37 3.03 8.65
CA ILE A 32 -11.24 1.60 8.96
C ILE A 32 -12.49 0.88 8.50
N GLY A 33 -12.31 -0.28 7.89
CA GLY A 33 -13.39 -1.16 7.47
C GLY A 33 -12.84 -2.50 6.99
N GLU A 34 -13.70 -3.50 6.91
CA GLU A 34 -13.33 -4.82 6.41
C GLU A 34 -12.85 -4.75 4.96
N PHE A 35 -11.75 -5.46 4.67
CA PHE A 35 -11.27 -5.60 3.29
C PHE A 35 -12.30 -6.35 2.45
N LYS A 36 -12.63 -5.83 1.28
CA LYS A 36 -13.52 -6.48 0.31
C LYS A 36 -12.82 -6.63 -1.03
N GLU A 37 -12.79 -7.84 -1.53
CA GLU A 37 -12.30 -8.11 -2.88
C GLU A 37 -13.44 -7.92 -3.88
N VAL A 38 -13.65 -6.68 -4.32
CA VAL A 38 -14.72 -6.31 -5.26
C VAL A 38 -14.28 -6.41 -6.72
N ALA A 39 -12.97 -6.47 -6.96
CA ALA A 39 -12.32 -6.75 -8.23
C ALA A 39 -11.06 -7.56 -7.95
N THR A 40 -10.47 -8.16 -8.99
CA THR A 40 -9.19 -8.91 -8.87
C THR A 40 -8.17 -8.08 -8.11
N SER A 41 -7.64 -8.64 -7.04
CA SER A 41 -6.62 -7.97 -6.22
C SER A 41 -5.33 -7.79 -6.99
N VAL A 42 -4.72 -6.61 -6.85
CA VAL A 42 -3.35 -6.32 -7.26
C VAL A 42 -2.56 -5.91 -6.02
N TYR A 43 -1.35 -6.41 -5.92
CA TYR A 43 -0.49 -6.13 -4.78
C TYR A 43 0.55 -5.07 -5.13
N GLY A 44 0.89 -4.25 -4.15
CA GLY A 44 1.98 -3.28 -4.28
C GLY A 44 3.08 -3.58 -3.29
N GLN A 45 4.33 -3.56 -3.72
CA GLN A 45 5.49 -3.92 -2.92
C GLN A 45 6.54 -2.81 -2.93
N ASP A 46 7.03 -2.44 -1.74
CA ASP A 46 8.21 -1.62 -1.57
C ASP A 46 9.29 -2.43 -0.89
N PHE A 47 10.56 -2.24 -1.31
CA PHE A 47 11.68 -3.02 -0.81
C PHE A 47 12.53 -2.21 0.16
N GLY A 48 12.72 -2.74 1.34
CA GLY A 48 13.69 -2.27 2.33
C GLY A 48 14.47 -3.45 2.92
N PHE A 49 15.49 -3.18 3.68
CA PHE A 49 16.26 -4.23 4.33
C PHE A 49 16.52 -3.94 5.81
N SER A 50 17.48 -3.09 6.16
CA SER A 50 17.91 -2.91 7.54
C SER A 50 17.11 -1.84 8.30
N ASN A 51 17.00 -0.64 7.76
CA ASN A 51 16.31 0.48 8.40
C ASN A 51 14.84 0.57 7.95
N ASP A 52 14.62 0.35 6.65
CA ASP A 52 13.32 0.41 6.03
C ASP A 52 12.74 -1.00 5.88
N PRO A 53 11.44 -1.19 6.09
CA PRO A 53 10.81 -2.48 5.94
C PRO A 53 10.60 -2.83 4.47
N THR A 54 10.68 -4.11 4.14
CA THR A 54 10.00 -4.63 2.94
C THR A 54 8.51 -4.70 3.25
N THR A 55 7.69 -4.15 2.37
CA THR A 55 6.24 -4.08 2.54
C THR A 55 5.51 -4.78 1.41
N LEU A 56 4.28 -5.21 1.67
CA LEU A 56 3.32 -5.68 0.67
C LEU A 56 1.92 -5.27 1.08
N VAL A 57 1.19 -4.64 0.19
CA VAL A 57 -0.21 -4.28 0.38
C VAL A 57 -1.10 -4.94 -0.67
N GLN A 58 -2.23 -5.47 -0.25
CA GLN A 58 -3.29 -5.95 -1.13
C GLN A 58 -4.26 -4.82 -1.41
N THR A 59 -4.66 -4.66 -2.67
CA THR A 59 -5.62 -3.64 -3.09
C THR A 59 -6.73 -4.22 -3.96
N SER A 60 -7.95 -3.72 -3.78
CA SER A 60 -9.08 -4.01 -4.66
C SER A 60 -9.87 -2.72 -4.90
N ILE A 61 -10.16 -2.40 -6.17
CA ILE A 61 -10.73 -1.11 -6.57
C ILE A 61 -12.19 -1.27 -6.97
N ASP A 62 -13.08 -0.56 -6.28
CA ASP A 62 -14.43 -0.30 -6.73
C ASP A 62 -14.46 1.03 -7.51
N LYS A 63 -14.32 0.92 -8.83
CA LYS A 63 -14.30 2.10 -9.71
C LYS A 63 -15.63 2.84 -9.74
N ALA A 64 -16.74 2.12 -9.61
CA ALA A 64 -18.10 2.69 -9.67
C ALA A 64 -18.38 3.57 -8.45
N ASN A 65 -17.99 3.12 -7.26
CA ASN A 65 -18.18 3.85 -6.01
C ASN A 65 -16.97 4.70 -5.60
N LYS A 66 -15.90 4.71 -6.39
CA LYS A 66 -14.62 5.37 -6.07
C LYS A 66 -14.07 4.96 -4.70
N ILE A 67 -14.00 3.67 -4.44
CA ILE A 67 -13.46 3.11 -3.20
C ILE A 67 -12.29 2.19 -3.52
N ILE A 68 -11.22 2.32 -2.73
CA ILE A 68 -10.09 1.39 -2.72
C ILE A 68 -10.07 0.67 -1.38
N TYR A 69 -10.17 -0.64 -1.40
CA TYR A 69 -9.97 -1.49 -0.23
C TYR A 69 -8.49 -1.84 -0.13
N VAL A 70 -7.92 -1.68 1.05
CA VAL A 70 -6.48 -1.85 1.28
C VAL A 70 -6.25 -2.72 2.51
N LYS A 71 -5.33 -3.69 2.37
CA LYS A 71 -4.90 -4.57 3.47
C LYS A 71 -3.39 -4.68 3.48
N GLU A 72 -2.78 -4.41 4.62
CA GLU A 72 -1.37 -4.67 4.88
C GLU A 72 -1.12 -6.18 4.96
N CYS A 73 -0.16 -6.69 4.18
CA CYS A 73 0.23 -8.10 4.16
C CYS A 73 1.62 -8.32 4.75
N ILE A 74 2.59 -7.48 4.39
CA ILE A 74 3.96 -7.54 4.89
C ILE A 74 4.40 -6.14 5.34
N HIS A 75 5.05 -6.07 6.49
CA HIS A 75 5.79 -4.90 6.98
C HIS A 75 6.91 -5.41 7.88
N GLN A 76 8.07 -5.75 7.29
CA GLN A 76 9.13 -6.43 8.01
C GLN A 76 10.52 -6.07 7.47
N THR A 77 11.49 -5.88 8.37
CA THR A 77 12.91 -5.67 8.04
C THR A 77 13.68 -6.98 7.99
N HIS A 78 14.87 -6.94 7.41
CA HIS A 78 15.85 -8.04 7.36
C HIS A 78 15.34 -9.32 6.65
N LEU A 79 14.44 -9.17 5.68
CA LEU A 79 14.00 -10.29 4.87
C LEU A 79 15.03 -10.63 3.78
N THR A 80 15.38 -11.89 3.66
CA THR A 80 16.12 -12.40 2.50
C THR A 80 15.22 -12.54 1.27
N THR A 81 15.79 -12.61 0.06
CA THR A 81 15.02 -12.80 -1.19
C THR A 81 14.08 -14.01 -1.10
N SER A 82 14.57 -15.14 -0.57
CA SER A 82 13.75 -16.35 -0.42
C SER A 82 12.61 -16.19 0.58
N GLN A 83 12.80 -15.42 1.65
CA GLN A 83 11.73 -15.10 2.60
C GLN A 83 10.68 -14.18 1.96
N ILE A 84 11.12 -13.19 1.16
CA ILE A 84 10.20 -12.33 0.40
C ILE A 84 9.39 -13.17 -0.59
N ALA A 85 10.04 -14.06 -1.37
CA ALA A 85 9.37 -14.95 -2.30
C ALA A 85 8.30 -15.81 -1.60
N HIS A 86 8.67 -16.43 -0.47
CA HIS A 86 7.74 -17.25 0.32
C HIS A 86 6.53 -16.45 0.84
N LEU A 87 6.76 -15.24 1.36
CA LEU A 87 5.69 -14.38 1.85
C LEU A 87 4.81 -13.88 0.70
N ASN A 88 5.40 -13.50 -0.44
CA ASN A 88 4.65 -13.11 -1.63
C ASN A 88 3.76 -14.24 -2.13
N GLN A 89 4.27 -15.47 -2.22
CA GLN A 89 3.48 -16.64 -2.59
C GLN A 89 2.34 -16.88 -1.59
N ARG A 90 2.60 -16.74 -0.30
CA ARG A 90 1.59 -16.93 0.75
C ARG A 90 0.45 -15.94 0.66
N PHE A 91 0.73 -14.65 0.38
CA PHE A 91 -0.27 -13.58 0.40
C PHE A 91 -0.87 -13.30 -0.97
N ALA A 92 -0.06 -13.29 -2.02
CA ALA A 92 -0.50 -12.92 -3.36
C ALA A 92 -0.77 -14.15 -4.27
N GLY A 93 -0.12 -15.29 -4.00
CA GLY A 93 -0.21 -16.45 -4.89
C GLY A 93 0.16 -16.07 -6.33
N ASP A 94 -0.74 -16.32 -7.27
CA ASP A 94 -0.56 -15.98 -8.69
C ASP A 94 -0.99 -14.54 -9.04
N SER A 95 -1.49 -13.77 -8.06
CA SER A 95 -1.92 -12.39 -8.28
C SER A 95 -0.75 -11.49 -8.62
N LEU A 96 -1.03 -10.45 -9.41
CA LEU A 96 -0.01 -9.49 -9.83
C LEU A 96 0.53 -8.67 -8.65
N ILE A 97 1.85 -8.59 -8.56
CA ILE A 97 2.59 -7.72 -7.65
C ILE A 97 3.27 -6.62 -8.48
N VAL A 98 3.03 -5.36 -8.14
CA VAL A 98 3.72 -4.21 -8.72
C VAL A 98 4.72 -3.69 -7.70
N ALA A 99 6.00 -3.85 -7.99
CA ALA A 99 7.08 -3.60 -7.04
C ALA A 99 7.91 -2.36 -7.38
N ASP A 100 8.59 -1.83 -6.37
CA ASP A 100 9.55 -0.75 -6.57
C ASP A 100 10.59 -1.12 -7.64
N SER A 101 10.68 -0.31 -8.69
CA SER A 101 11.62 -0.51 -9.80
C SER A 101 13.08 -0.16 -9.50
N ALA A 102 13.40 0.36 -8.31
CA ALA A 102 14.77 0.67 -7.91
C ALA A 102 15.63 -0.59 -7.69
N GLU A 103 14.99 -1.75 -7.46
CA GLU A 103 15.65 -3.04 -7.20
C GLU A 103 15.44 -4.07 -8.34
N PRO A 104 15.95 -3.81 -9.57
CA PRO A 104 15.65 -4.66 -10.73
C PRO A 104 16.21 -6.09 -10.60
N ARG A 105 17.31 -6.28 -9.87
CA ARG A 105 17.87 -7.62 -9.61
C ARG A 105 16.93 -8.42 -8.71
N LEU A 106 16.44 -7.83 -7.64
CA LEU A 106 15.52 -8.47 -6.71
C LEU A 106 14.21 -8.85 -7.42
N ILE A 107 13.66 -7.95 -8.24
CA ILE A 107 12.49 -8.25 -9.08
C ILE A 107 12.76 -9.43 -10.01
N SER A 108 13.92 -9.45 -10.68
CA SER A 108 14.30 -10.56 -11.57
C SER A 108 14.44 -11.90 -10.84
N GLU A 109 14.94 -11.90 -9.61
CA GLU A 109 15.00 -13.11 -8.79
C GLU A 109 13.60 -13.57 -8.36
N LEU A 110 12.77 -12.65 -7.85
CA LEU A 110 11.42 -12.94 -7.40
C LEU A 110 10.48 -13.36 -8.53
N SER A 111 10.71 -12.91 -9.76
CA SER A 111 9.89 -13.27 -10.93
C SER A 111 9.93 -14.74 -11.31
N ARG A 112 10.85 -15.52 -10.74
CA ARG A 112 10.90 -16.97 -10.90
C ARG A 112 9.76 -17.69 -10.16
N ASP A 113 9.33 -17.09 -9.05
CA ASP A 113 8.36 -17.68 -8.13
C ASP A 113 7.08 -16.86 -7.99
N CYS A 114 7.09 -15.58 -8.40
CA CYS A 114 6.00 -14.63 -8.21
C CYS A 114 5.63 -13.94 -9.52
N ASN A 115 4.35 -13.63 -9.71
CA ASN A 115 3.88 -12.76 -10.78
C ASN A 115 4.15 -11.30 -10.42
N ILE A 116 5.39 -10.84 -10.63
CA ILE A 116 5.88 -9.53 -10.19
C ILE A 116 6.40 -8.70 -11.37
N VAL A 117 6.04 -7.42 -11.39
CA VAL A 117 6.48 -6.45 -12.40
C VAL A 117 6.99 -5.17 -11.74
N PRO A 118 7.93 -4.45 -12.37
CA PRO A 118 8.37 -3.16 -11.86
C PRO A 118 7.30 -2.07 -12.00
N ALA A 119 7.21 -1.20 -11.02
CA ALA A 119 6.41 0.01 -11.09
C ALA A 119 6.99 0.99 -12.13
N ILE A 120 6.12 1.66 -12.87
CA ILE A 120 6.52 2.72 -13.79
C ILE A 120 6.74 4.00 -12.99
N LYS A 121 7.98 4.44 -12.92
CA LYS A 121 8.39 5.69 -12.27
C LYS A 121 8.82 6.71 -13.30
N GLY A 122 8.28 7.92 -13.20
CA GLY A 122 8.67 9.06 -14.02
C GLY A 122 8.68 10.34 -13.19
N GLN A 123 9.11 11.44 -13.79
CA GLN A 123 9.07 12.74 -13.12
C GLN A 123 7.63 13.06 -12.69
N GLY A 124 7.44 13.40 -11.40
CA GLY A 124 6.12 13.70 -10.84
C GLY A 124 5.27 12.47 -10.48
N SER A 125 5.78 11.24 -10.62
CA SER A 125 5.01 10.01 -10.33
C SER A 125 4.52 9.93 -8.88
N ILE A 126 5.24 10.51 -7.92
CA ILE A 126 4.84 10.55 -6.51
C ILE A 126 3.59 11.42 -6.35
N THR A 127 3.64 12.67 -6.80
CA THR A 127 2.50 13.61 -6.68
C THR A 127 1.31 13.16 -7.50
N PHE A 128 1.52 12.57 -8.66
CA PHE A 128 0.47 11.98 -9.48
C PHE A 128 -0.21 10.81 -8.76
N GLY A 129 0.56 9.86 -8.22
CA GLY A 129 0.02 8.73 -7.47
C GLY A 129 -0.71 9.16 -6.19
N ILE A 130 -0.22 10.20 -5.49
CA ILE A 130 -0.94 10.80 -4.36
C ILE A 130 -2.29 11.35 -4.82
N SER A 131 -2.33 12.11 -5.91
CA SER A 131 -3.59 12.64 -6.45
C SER A 131 -4.58 11.53 -6.83
N LEU A 132 -4.11 10.44 -7.45
CA LEU A 132 -4.97 9.29 -7.75
C LEU A 132 -5.59 8.69 -6.48
N LEU A 133 -4.80 8.53 -5.41
CA LEU A 133 -5.31 8.01 -4.14
C LEU A 133 -6.28 8.98 -3.45
N GLN A 134 -6.11 10.30 -3.63
CA GLN A 134 -7.00 11.32 -3.08
C GLN A 134 -8.36 11.38 -3.80
N ASP A 135 -8.42 10.91 -5.05
CA ASP A 135 -9.67 10.84 -5.84
C ASP A 135 -10.62 9.70 -5.39
N PHE A 136 -10.16 8.82 -4.50
CA PHE A 136 -10.91 7.68 -3.98
C PHE A 136 -11.08 7.76 -2.46
N GLY A 137 -12.13 7.12 -1.94
CA GLY A 137 -12.22 6.80 -0.52
C GLY A 137 -11.40 5.53 -0.22
N LEU A 138 -10.50 5.58 0.77
CA LEU A 138 -9.72 4.42 1.17
C LEU A 138 -10.41 3.68 2.34
N VAL A 139 -10.61 2.38 2.21
CA VAL A 139 -11.09 1.51 3.29
C VAL A 139 -9.95 0.61 3.73
N ILE A 140 -9.47 0.83 4.93
CA ILE A 140 -8.27 0.19 5.48
C ILE A 140 -8.67 -0.96 6.40
N ASP A 141 -8.16 -2.16 6.11
CA ASP A 141 -8.42 -3.34 6.96
C ASP A 141 -7.99 -3.07 8.42
N PRO A 142 -8.79 -3.47 9.42
CA PRO A 142 -8.52 -3.19 10.83
C PRO A 142 -7.17 -3.69 11.36
N ASN A 143 -6.59 -4.70 10.71
CA ASN A 143 -5.30 -5.27 11.12
C ASN A 143 -4.10 -4.56 10.48
N SER A 144 -4.33 -3.59 9.59
CA SER A 144 -3.29 -2.83 8.87
C SER A 144 -2.71 -1.69 9.73
N LEU A 145 -2.14 -2.04 10.87
CA LEU A 145 -1.73 -1.06 11.90
C LEU A 145 -0.60 -0.14 11.44
N ASN A 146 0.38 -0.68 10.69
CA ASN A 146 1.49 0.12 10.18
C ASN A 146 1.01 1.07 9.08
N LEU A 147 0.10 0.62 8.20
CA LEU A 147 -0.50 1.49 7.19
C LEU A 147 -1.29 2.65 7.83
N VAL A 148 -2.05 2.37 8.89
CA VAL A 148 -2.76 3.43 9.66
C VAL A 148 -1.76 4.42 10.26
N LYS A 149 -0.62 3.93 10.79
CA LYS A 149 0.44 4.80 11.29
C LYS A 149 1.03 5.68 10.19
N GLU A 150 1.30 5.12 9.00
CA GLU A 150 1.78 5.90 7.85
C GLU A 150 0.74 6.95 7.43
N LEU A 151 -0.52 6.60 7.25
CA LEU A 151 -1.60 7.53 6.89
C LEU A 151 -1.76 8.70 7.86
N ASN A 152 -1.49 8.49 9.15
CA ASN A 152 -1.56 9.54 10.17
C ASN A 152 -0.33 10.45 10.22
N ASN A 153 0.80 10.02 9.64
CA ASN A 153 2.08 10.73 9.76
C ASN A 153 2.66 11.19 8.43
N TYR A 154 2.19 10.66 7.30
CA TYR A 154 2.67 11.08 5.98
C TYR A 154 2.15 12.46 5.63
N CYS A 155 3.02 13.45 5.61
CA CYS A 155 2.66 14.86 5.43
C CYS A 155 3.56 15.54 4.39
N TRP A 156 3.14 16.73 3.96
CA TRP A 156 3.96 17.57 3.11
C TRP A 156 5.14 18.14 3.93
N LEU A 157 6.32 18.19 3.32
CA LEU A 157 7.53 18.74 3.95
C LEU A 157 7.34 20.19 4.43
N GLU A 158 6.60 20.98 3.64
CA GLU A 158 6.16 22.34 3.99
C GLU A 158 4.73 22.56 3.50
N LYS A 159 3.95 23.40 4.18
CA LYS A 159 2.54 23.66 3.86
C LYS A 159 2.28 24.08 2.39
N LYS A 160 3.28 24.68 1.72
CA LYS A 160 3.23 25.11 0.31
C LYS A 160 4.01 24.21 -0.64
N SER A 161 4.74 23.24 -0.11
CA SER A 161 5.50 22.26 -0.89
C SER A 161 4.58 21.14 -1.38
N ARG A 162 4.79 20.69 -2.62
CA ARG A 162 4.19 19.43 -3.11
C ARG A 162 5.17 18.27 -2.95
N THR A 163 6.15 18.40 -2.09
CA THR A 163 7.13 17.37 -1.76
C THR A 163 6.71 16.73 -0.44
N PRO A 164 6.36 15.43 -0.42
CA PRO A 164 6.08 14.73 0.82
C PRO A 164 7.37 14.47 1.61
N ILE A 165 7.23 14.20 2.90
CA ILE A 165 8.36 13.73 3.72
C ILE A 165 8.80 12.34 3.26
N ASP A 166 10.10 12.05 3.42
CA ASP A 166 10.69 10.74 3.12
C ASP A 166 10.69 9.85 4.36
N LYS A 167 9.50 9.68 4.94
CA LYS A 167 9.22 8.83 6.13
C LYS A 167 7.75 8.44 6.12
N PHE A 168 7.42 7.33 6.73
CA PHE A 168 6.03 6.84 6.80
C PHE A 168 5.40 6.63 5.42
N ASN A 169 6.16 6.10 4.47
CA ASN A 169 5.76 6.02 3.07
C ASN A 169 5.86 4.61 2.46
N HIS A 170 6.42 3.62 3.14
CA HIS A 170 6.72 2.32 2.53
C HIS A 170 5.48 1.54 2.08
N LEU A 171 4.46 1.42 2.95
CA LEU A 171 3.17 0.81 2.58
C LEU A 171 2.39 1.71 1.61
N LEU A 172 2.47 3.03 1.80
CA LEU A 172 1.85 4.02 0.91
C LEU A 172 2.48 4.02 -0.48
N ASP A 173 3.78 3.79 -0.59
CA ASP A 173 4.47 3.65 -1.87
C ASP A 173 4.04 2.37 -2.59
N GLY A 174 3.98 1.23 -1.89
CA GLY A 174 3.39 0.02 -2.42
C GLY A 174 1.94 0.23 -2.88
N LEU A 175 1.11 0.88 -2.07
CA LEU A 175 -0.27 1.24 -2.43
C LEU A 175 -0.31 2.10 -3.70
N ARG A 176 0.54 3.10 -3.79
CA ARG A 176 0.66 4.00 -4.94
C ARG A 176 1.08 3.25 -6.21
N TYR A 177 2.02 2.28 -6.12
CA TYR A 177 2.44 1.48 -7.26
C TYR A 177 1.29 0.64 -7.81
N SER A 178 0.60 -0.11 -6.95
CA SER A 178 -0.51 -0.97 -7.38
C SER A 178 -1.65 -0.19 -8.00
N ILE A 179 -2.03 0.96 -7.42
CA ILE A 179 -3.16 1.77 -7.91
C ILE A 179 -2.80 2.51 -9.20
N SER A 180 -1.59 3.09 -9.29
CA SER A 180 -1.13 3.73 -10.52
C SER A 180 -1.10 2.74 -11.68
N TYR A 181 -0.63 1.52 -11.46
CA TYR A 181 -0.62 0.48 -12.46
C TYR A 181 -2.03 0.11 -12.94
N GLN A 182 -2.98 -0.12 -12.03
CA GLN A 182 -4.34 -0.51 -12.35
C GLN A 182 -5.14 0.58 -13.07
N LEU A 183 -4.87 1.86 -12.77
CA LEU A 183 -5.60 2.98 -13.35
C LEU A 183 -4.97 3.50 -14.65
N GLN A 184 -3.65 3.36 -14.82
CA GLN A 184 -2.96 3.74 -16.05
C GLN A 184 -3.03 2.66 -17.14
N ASN A 185 -3.22 1.39 -16.75
CA ASN A 185 -3.28 0.25 -17.67
C ASN A 185 -4.62 -0.49 -17.54
N PRO A 186 -5.76 0.15 -17.83
CA PRO A 186 -7.08 -0.43 -17.62
C PRO A 186 -7.36 -1.71 -18.43
N ASN A 187 -6.56 -2.01 -19.46
CA ASN A 187 -6.76 -3.13 -20.40
C ASN A 187 -5.77 -4.29 -20.18
N GLN A 188 -4.87 -4.24 -19.20
CA GLN A 188 -3.98 -5.37 -18.93
C GLN A 188 -4.76 -6.50 -18.25
N GLY A 189 -5.03 -7.56 -18.98
CA GLY A 189 -5.77 -8.76 -18.57
C GLY A 189 -6.96 -9.14 -19.45
N GLN A 190 -7.27 -8.38 -20.47
CA GLN A 190 -8.40 -8.65 -21.39
C GLN A 190 -8.00 -8.97 -22.83
N TYR A 191 -6.74 -9.37 -23.07
CA TYR A 191 -6.37 -9.88 -24.40
C TYR A 191 -6.69 -11.37 -24.48
N HIS A 192 -7.88 -11.70 -24.96
CA HIS A 192 -8.13 -13.01 -25.55
C HIS A 192 -7.46 -13.03 -26.92
N ILE A 193 -6.36 -13.76 -27.06
CA ILE A 193 -5.80 -14.11 -28.38
C ILE A 193 -6.75 -15.17 -28.94
N TYR A 194 -7.50 -14.80 -30.00
CA TYR A 194 -8.27 -15.74 -30.83
C TYR A 194 -7.32 -16.45 -31.80
#